data_42ed7b97537e9600d3a9ca0247fe36ef
#
_entry.id   42ed7b97537e9600d3a9ca0247fe36ef
#
_cell.length_a   1.000
_cell.length_b   1.000
_cell.length_c   1.000
_cell.angle_alpha   90.00
_cell.angle_beta   90.00
_cell.angle_gamma   90.00
#
_symmetry.space_group_name_H-M   'P 1'
#
loop_
_entity.id
_entity.type
_entity.pdbx_description
1 polymer ?
#
loop_
_entity_poly.entity_id
_entity_poly.type
_entity_poly.pdbx_seq_one_letter_code
_entity_poly.pdbx_strand_id
1 'polypeptide(L)'
;MATVDRHASTRVLVTGATGFVGRILCARLAELGYAVRRATRHLPAAVERGRFETVAVGELGPDADWAQALEGISVVFHLAARTHVLHEVSGDPWAEYRRINVEGTRTLAQAALRAGVRRIVFLSSIKVTGERTDGHPFTENTPPQPEDAYGVSKQEAERALLSLTRDTDLEPVILRPPLVYGPGVKGNFLRLMHWVARGVPLPLASINNRRSVIYADNLADALIAAATSPAAPRKTYLVSDGEDVSTPYLMQSIAAAMRVHSRLFACPSALLMAGATVLGKREEMRRLTGSLQIDNSSIRRDLGWNPRFQLLQGLAQTAQWYYSQFPAKSNT
;
A
#
# COMPACT_ATOMS: atom_id res chain seq x y z
N MET A 1 12.07 -6.35 -29.98
CA MET A 1 10.75 -5.77 -30.35
C MET A 1 9.76 -6.90 -30.60
N ALA A 2 9.33 -7.66 -29.55
CA ALA A 2 8.35 -8.75 -29.68
C ALA A 2 7.82 -9.17 -28.29
N THR A 3 7.25 -8.27 -27.49
CA THR A 3 6.67 -8.61 -26.17
C THR A 3 5.32 -7.91 -25.90
N VAL A 4 4.72 -7.27 -26.89
CA VAL A 4 3.49 -6.46 -26.69
C VAL A 4 2.20 -7.30 -26.77
N ASP A 5 2.21 -8.54 -27.28
CA ASP A 5 0.99 -9.26 -27.66
C ASP A 5 0.49 -10.35 -26.69
N ARG A 6 1.19 -10.63 -25.57
CA ARG A 6 0.78 -11.74 -24.67
C ARG A 6 -0.34 -11.39 -23.68
N HIS A 7 -0.65 -10.13 -23.47
CA HIS A 7 -1.62 -9.69 -22.45
C HIS A 7 -2.88 -9.01 -23.00
N ALA A 8 -2.95 -8.74 -24.27
CA ALA A 8 -4.06 -8.01 -24.91
C ALA A 8 -5.45 -8.66 -24.75
N SER A 9 -5.50 -9.95 -24.38
CA SER A 9 -6.75 -10.67 -24.09
C SER A 9 -7.04 -10.86 -22.61
N THR A 10 -6.09 -10.54 -21.71
CA THR A 10 -6.28 -10.80 -20.27
C THR A 10 -7.01 -9.62 -19.61
N ARG A 11 -8.26 -9.88 -19.21
CA ARG A 11 -9.07 -8.90 -18.50
C ARG A 11 -8.83 -9.02 -17.00
N VAL A 12 -8.55 -7.88 -16.35
CA VAL A 12 -8.26 -7.81 -14.92
C VAL A 12 -9.20 -6.84 -14.20
N LEU A 13 -9.59 -7.16 -12.98
CA LEU A 13 -10.35 -6.28 -12.09
C LEU A 13 -9.44 -5.66 -11.06
N VAL A 14 -9.55 -4.34 -10.86
CA VAL A 14 -8.87 -3.63 -9.78
C VAL A 14 -9.90 -3.03 -8.83
N THR A 15 -9.95 -3.49 -7.60
CA THR A 15 -10.71 -2.84 -6.52
C THR A 15 -9.83 -1.78 -5.85
N GLY A 16 -10.43 -0.71 -5.31
CA GLY A 16 -9.63 0.41 -4.80
C GLY A 16 -8.89 1.18 -5.91
N ALA A 17 -9.34 1.08 -7.15
CA ALA A 17 -8.73 1.65 -8.35
C ALA A 17 -8.57 3.18 -8.31
N THR A 18 -9.41 3.88 -7.56
CA THR A 18 -9.35 5.34 -7.36
C THR A 18 -8.43 5.76 -6.20
N GLY A 19 -7.92 4.78 -5.44
CA GLY A 19 -6.98 5.01 -4.35
C GLY A 19 -5.56 5.35 -4.83
N PHE A 20 -4.66 5.61 -3.90
CA PHE A 20 -3.28 5.99 -4.18
C PHE A 20 -2.56 4.91 -5.02
N VAL A 21 -2.41 3.70 -4.52
CA VAL A 21 -1.74 2.59 -5.24
C VAL A 21 -2.57 2.13 -6.44
N GLY A 22 -3.91 2.11 -6.31
CA GLY A 22 -4.80 1.62 -7.37
C GLY A 22 -4.71 2.40 -8.67
N ARG A 23 -4.57 3.73 -8.61
CA ARG A 23 -4.39 4.56 -9.82
C ARG A 23 -3.10 4.23 -10.55
N ILE A 24 -2.00 4.07 -9.81
CA ILE A 24 -0.69 3.73 -10.35
C ILE A 24 -0.74 2.34 -10.99
N LEU A 25 -1.31 1.37 -10.28
CA LEU A 25 -1.47 0.01 -10.80
C LEU A 25 -2.32 -0.01 -12.08
N CYS A 26 -3.47 0.68 -12.11
CA CYS A 26 -4.30 0.75 -13.33
C CYS A 26 -3.57 1.34 -14.52
N ALA A 27 -2.81 2.41 -14.32
CA ALA A 27 -2.00 3.02 -15.37
C ALA A 27 -0.94 2.03 -15.88
N ARG A 28 -0.22 1.36 -14.96
CA ARG A 28 0.82 0.42 -15.30
C ARG A 28 0.31 -0.83 -16.01
N LEU A 29 -0.82 -1.37 -15.58
CA LEU A 29 -1.49 -2.49 -16.26
C LEU A 29 -1.89 -2.13 -17.70
N ALA A 30 -2.44 -0.93 -17.90
CA ALA A 30 -2.82 -0.47 -19.23
C ALA A 30 -1.61 -0.24 -20.16
N GLU A 31 -0.48 0.26 -19.62
CA GLU A 31 0.78 0.35 -20.37
C GLU A 31 1.29 -1.02 -20.84
N LEU A 32 1.03 -2.06 -20.05
CA LEU A 32 1.38 -3.44 -20.36
C LEU A 32 0.34 -4.15 -21.25
N GLY A 33 -0.71 -3.46 -21.70
CA GLY A 33 -1.71 -3.98 -22.62
C GLY A 33 -2.84 -4.78 -21.97
N TYR A 34 -3.00 -4.78 -20.63
CA TYR A 34 -4.13 -5.43 -19.98
C TYR A 34 -5.45 -4.68 -20.22
N ALA A 35 -6.54 -5.42 -20.38
CA ALA A 35 -7.88 -4.86 -20.34
C ALA A 35 -8.30 -4.65 -18.88
N VAL A 36 -8.19 -3.41 -18.39
CA VAL A 36 -8.42 -3.07 -16.98
C VAL A 36 -9.85 -2.65 -16.75
N ARG A 37 -10.57 -3.40 -15.89
CA ARG A 37 -11.85 -3.00 -15.30
C ARG A 37 -11.64 -2.49 -13.89
N ARG A 38 -12.24 -1.34 -13.55
CA ARG A 38 -12.17 -0.73 -12.22
C ARG A 38 -13.47 -0.97 -11.46
N ALA A 39 -13.38 -1.52 -10.25
CA ALA A 39 -14.50 -1.57 -9.32
C ALA A 39 -14.49 -0.31 -8.43
N THR A 40 -15.59 0.40 -8.39
CA THR A 40 -15.75 1.66 -7.62
C THR A 40 -17.06 1.62 -6.80
N ARG A 41 -17.17 2.48 -5.78
CA ARG A 41 -18.42 2.59 -4.99
C ARG A 41 -19.56 3.10 -5.86
N HIS A 42 -19.30 4.15 -6.62
CA HIS A 42 -20.25 4.83 -7.51
C HIS A 42 -19.60 5.00 -8.88
N LEU A 43 -20.41 5.04 -9.92
CA LEU A 43 -19.90 5.39 -11.24
C LEU A 43 -19.35 6.82 -11.21
N PRO A 44 -18.15 7.06 -11.77
CA PRO A 44 -17.62 8.41 -11.89
C PRO A 44 -18.50 9.26 -12.79
N ALA A 45 -18.45 10.58 -12.61
CA ALA A 45 -19.11 11.54 -13.52
C ALA A 45 -18.68 11.29 -14.97
N ALA A 46 -19.53 11.65 -15.94
CA ALA A 46 -19.30 11.36 -17.36
C ALA A 46 -17.94 11.85 -17.87
N VAL A 47 -17.45 12.98 -17.37
CA VAL A 47 -16.14 13.56 -17.70
C VAL A 47 -14.96 12.69 -17.24
N GLU A 48 -15.13 11.86 -16.21
CA GLU A 48 -14.10 10.95 -15.69
C GLU A 48 -14.19 9.54 -16.28
N ARG A 49 -15.16 9.27 -17.14
CA ARG A 49 -15.32 7.99 -17.87
C ARG A 49 -14.29 7.93 -19.00
N GLY A 50 -13.02 7.88 -18.61
CA GLY A 50 -11.91 7.86 -19.54
C GLY A 50 -11.50 6.44 -19.92
N ARG A 51 -10.20 6.25 -20.05
CA ARG A 51 -9.42 5.12 -20.54
C ARG A 51 -9.83 3.71 -20.01
N PHE A 52 -10.60 3.60 -18.90
CA PHE A 52 -10.86 2.32 -18.24
C PHE A 52 -12.36 2.00 -18.17
N GLU A 53 -12.71 0.75 -18.42
CA GLU A 53 -14.02 0.22 -18.05
C GLU A 53 -14.22 0.35 -16.53
N THR A 54 -15.37 0.85 -16.10
CA THR A 54 -15.65 1.08 -14.66
C THR A 54 -17.04 0.55 -14.32
N VAL A 55 -17.11 -0.24 -13.26
CA VAL A 55 -18.34 -0.84 -12.74
C VAL A 55 -18.54 -0.37 -11.30
N ALA A 56 -19.76 0.04 -10.97
CA ALA A 56 -20.15 0.34 -9.60
C ALA A 56 -20.52 -0.95 -8.88
N VAL A 57 -19.88 -1.20 -7.74
CA VAL A 57 -20.13 -2.40 -6.90
C VAL A 57 -20.75 -2.04 -5.54
N GLY A 58 -21.05 -0.76 -5.31
CA GLY A 58 -21.45 -0.27 -4.01
C GLY A 58 -20.29 -0.14 -3.03
N GLU A 59 -20.62 -0.04 -1.75
CA GLU A 59 -19.62 -0.01 -0.69
C GLU A 59 -19.03 -1.41 -0.49
N LEU A 60 -17.71 -1.48 -0.27
CA LEU A 60 -17.04 -2.73 0.07
C LEU A 60 -17.61 -3.28 1.39
N GLY A 61 -18.10 -4.49 1.38
CA GLY A 61 -18.75 -5.11 2.54
C GLY A 61 -19.56 -6.35 2.14
N PRO A 62 -20.45 -6.82 3.03
CA PRO A 62 -21.26 -8.02 2.75
C PRO A 62 -22.23 -7.85 1.58
N ASP A 63 -22.69 -6.63 1.32
CA ASP A 63 -23.74 -6.34 0.33
C ASP A 63 -23.19 -5.85 -1.02
N ALA A 64 -21.86 -5.91 -1.24
CA ALA A 64 -21.26 -5.48 -2.49
C ALA A 64 -21.66 -6.41 -3.64
N ASP A 65 -22.14 -5.86 -4.76
CA ASP A 65 -22.50 -6.60 -5.95
C ASP A 65 -21.32 -6.75 -6.91
N TRP A 66 -20.81 -7.95 -7.00
CA TRP A 66 -19.65 -8.31 -7.83
C TRP A 66 -20.01 -8.93 -9.18
N ALA A 67 -21.28 -9.27 -9.45
CA ALA A 67 -21.66 -10.07 -10.60
C ALA A 67 -21.15 -9.48 -11.92
N GLN A 68 -21.55 -8.23 -12.23
CA GLN A 68 -21.11 -7.54 -13.45
C GLN A 68 -19.60 -7.24 -13.43
N ALA A 69 -19.05 -6.92 -12.26
CA ALA A 69 -17.65 -6.55 -12.14
C ALA A 69 -16.69 -7.71 -12.47
N LEU A 70 -17.09 -8.97 -12.21
CA LEU A 70 -16.27 -10.16 -12.39
C LEU A 70 -16.49 -10.87 -13.71
N GLU A 71 -17.44 -10.45 -14.53
CA GLU A 71 -17.72 -11.07 -15.83
C GLU A 71 -16.49 -11.05 -16.75
N GLY A 72 -16.00 -12.23 -17.13
CA GLY A 72 -14.84 -12.44 -18.00
C GLY A 72 -13.49 -12.02 -17.38
N ILE A 73 -13.41 -11.84 -16.06
CA ILE A 73 -12.18 -11.49 -15.36
C ILE A 73 -11.34 -12.74 -15.07
N SER A 74 -10.05 -12.67 -15.43
CA SER A 74 -9.08 -13.72 -15.13
C SER A 74 -8.34 -13.51 -13.83
N VAL A 75 -8.06 -12.24 -13.47
CA VAL A 75 -7.28 -11.86 -12.29
C VAL A 75 -7.92 -10.68 -11.59
N VAL A 76 -8.02 -10.76 -10.26
CA VAL A 76 -8.47 -9.67 -9.40
C VAL A 76 -7.29 -9.11 -8.61
N PHE A 77 -7.07 -7.78 -8.69
CA PHE A 77 -6.22 -7.04 -7.77
C PHE A 77 -7.09 -6.40 -6.70
N HIS A 78 -7.05 -6.96 -5.50
CA HIS A 78 -7.87 -6.49 -4.39
C HIS A 78 -7.09 -5.51 -3.50
N LEU A 79 -7.24 -4.20 -3.80
CA LEU A 79 -6.57 -3.11 -3.09
C LEU A 79 -7.55 -2.29 -2.23
N ALA A 80 -8.86 -2.47 -2.42
CA ALA A 80 -9.86 -1.76 -1.63
C ALA A 80 -9.79 -2.20 -0.16
N ALA A 81 -9.73 -1.24 0.73
CA ALA A 81 -9.79 -1.45 2.17
C ALA A 81 -10.16 -0.15 2.88
N ARG A 82 -10.81 -0.25 4.04
CA ARG A 82 -10.82 0.82 5.03
C ARG A 82 -9.40 0.90 5.62
N THR A 83 -8.75 2.03 5.45
CA THR A 83 -7.43 2.33 6.02
C THR A 83 -7.58 3.34 7.16
N HIS A 84 -6.50 3.99 7.60
CA HIS A 84 -6.56 5.01 8.65
C HIS A 84 -7.61 6.08 8.37
N VAL A 85 -8.62 6.17 9.21
CA VAL A 85 -9.62 7.24 9.22
C VAL A 85 -9.16 8.29 10.22
N LEU A 86 -8.89 9.52 9.74
CA LEU A 86 -8.41 10.62 10.59
C LEU A 86 -9.48 11.10 11.58
N HIS A 87 -10.75 10.94 11.25
CA HIS A 87 -11.88 11.24 12.11
C HIS A 87 -12.81 10.04 12.11
N GLU A 88 -12.80 9.28 13.20
CA GLU A 88 -13.70 8.15 13.38
C GLU A 88 -15.11 8.65 13.68
N VAL A 89 -16.07 8.28 12.83
CA VAL A 89 -17.48 8.68 12.95
C VAL A 89 -18.32 7.50 13.45
N SER A 90 -17.78 6.27 13.35
CA SER A 90 -18.51 5.08 13.80
C SER A 90 -18.36 4.89 15.32
N GLY A 91 -19.46 4.50 15.98
CA GLY A 91 -19.45 4.18 17.41
C GLY A 91 -18.60 2.94 17.76
N ASP A 92 -18.31 2.05 16.79
CA ASP A 92 -17.43 0.88 16.91
C ASP A 92 -16.51 0.79 15.69
N PRO A 93 -15.29 1.36 15.78
CA PRO A 93 -14.30 1.26 14.72
C PRO A 93 -13.91 -0.17 14.33
N TRP A 94 -13.88 -1.08 15.31
CA TRP A 94 -13.48 -2.48 15.08
C TRP A 94 -14.51 -3.21 14.22
N ALA A 95 -15.78 -3.07 14.54
CA ALA A 95 -16.86 -3.65 13.75
C ALA A 95 -16.82 -3.13 12.30
N GLU A 96 -16.55 -1.85 12.10
CA GLU A 96 -16.51 -1.25 10.78
C GLU A 96 -15.28 -1.69 9.96
N TYR A 97 -14.11 -1.84 10.59
CA TYR A 97 -12.96 -2.45 9.92
C TYR A 97 -13.24 -3.90 9.51
N ARG A 98 -13.90 -4.70 10.34
CA ARG A 98 -14.30 -6.07 10.03
C ARG A 98 -15.31 -6.11 8.89
N ARG A 99 -16.37 -5.29 8.96
CA ARG A 99 -17.41 -5.23 7.93
C ARG A 99 -16.82 -4.97 6.56
N ILE A 100 -15.92 -4.00 6.46
CA ILE A 100 -15.34 -3.59 5.19
C ILE A 100 -14.20 -4.52 4.77
N ASN A 101 -13.20 -4.73 5.61
CA ASN A 101 -11.98 -5.40 5.21
C ASN A 101 -12.12 -6.93 5.20
N VAL A 102 -12.85 -7.49 6.17
CA VAL A 102 -12.99 -8.95 6.27
C VAL A 102 -14.17 -9.45 5.44
N GLU A 103 -15.39 -8.94 5.71
CA GLU A 103 -16.56 -9.40 4.98
C GLU A 103 -16.52 -8.97 3.52
N GLY A 104 -16.02 -7.76 3.23
CA GLY A 104 -15.82 -7.32 1.84
C GLY A 104 -14.82 -8.19 1.06
N THR A 105 -13.73 -8.66 1.70
CA THR A 105 -12.81 -9.62 1.08
C THR A 105 -13.46 -11.00 0.90
N ARG A 106 -14.25 -11.43 1.90
CA ARG A 106 -14.98 -12.70 1.87
C ARG A 106 -15.98 -12.74 0.71
N THR A 107 -16.83 -11.72 0.58
CA THR A 107 -17.85 -11.63 -0.50
C THR A 107 -17.21 -11.54 -1.87
N LEU A 108 -16.12 -10.77 -2.01
CA LEU A 108 -15.36 -10.72 -3.27
C LEU A 108 -14.77 -12.09 -3.64
N ALA A 109 -14.14 -12.78 -2.68
CA ALA A 109 -13.54 -14.11 -2.94
C ALA A 109 -14.59 -15.15 -3.33
N GLN A 110 -15.74 -15.17 -2.65
CA GLN A 110 -16.86 -16.05 -3.00
C GLN A 110 -17.43 -15.75 -4.39
N ALA A 111 -17.57 -14.48 -4.75
CA ALA A 111 -18.03 -14.08 -6.07
C ALA A 111 -16.98 -14.42 -7.15
N ALA A 112 -15.69 -14.23 -6.88
CA ALA A 112 -14.59 -14.60 -7.76
C ALA A 112 -14.55 -16.11 -8.05
N LEU A 113 -14.78 -16.94 -7.03
CA LEU A 113 -14.93 -18.39 -7.19
C LEU A 113 -16.09 -18.74 -8.14
N ARG A 114 -17.28 -18.16 -7.92
CA ARG A 114 -18.44 -18.40 -8.78
C ARG A 114 -18.22 -17.94 -10.23
N ALA A 115 -17.45 -16.87 -10.42
CA ALA A 115 -17.15 -16.31 -11.73
C ALA A 115 -15.99 -17.02 -12.46
N GLY A 116 -15.34 -18.03 -11.84
CA GLY A 116 -14.22 -18.74 -12.43
C GLY A 116 -12.94 -17.89 -12.53
N VAL A 117 -12.76 -16.90 -11.67
CA VAL A 117 -11.51 -16.12 -11.58
C VAL A 117 -10.37 -17.05 -11.19
N ARG A 118 -9.26 -16.99 -11.93
CA ARG A 118 -8.10 -17.85 -11.67
C ARG A 118 -7.28 -17.35 -10.47
N ARG A 119 -7.05 -16.05 -10.33
CA ARG A 119 -6.13 -15.51 -9.31
C ARG A 119 -6.68 -14.27 -8.66
N ILE A 120 -6.45 -14.15 -7.34
CA ILE A 120 -6.69 -12.95 -6.57
C ILE A 120 -5.39 -12.49 -5.89
N VAL A 121 -4.91 -11.29 -6.23
CA VAL A 121 -3.76 -10.66 -5.60
C VAL A 121 -4.28 -9.68 -4.56
N PHE A 122 -4.04 -9.98 -3.28
CA PHE A 122 -4.53 -9.20 -2.16
C PHE A 122 -3.45 -8.30 -1.60
N LEU A 123 -3.69 -7.00 -1.63
CA LEU A 123 -2.83 -6.01 -0.99
C LEU A 123 -3.14 -5.94 0.51
N SER A 124 -2.31 -6.60 1.31
CA SER A 124 -2.35 -6.58 2.75
C SER A 124 -1.48 -5.46 3.33
N SER A 125 -0.85 -5.66 4.48
CA SER A 125 0.03 -4.69 5.13
C SER A 125 1.03 -5.41 6.02
N ILE A 126 2.22 -4.85 6.17
CA ILE A 126 3.21 -5.31 7.16
C ILE A 126 2.67 -5.24 8.61
N LYS A 127 1.66 -4.40 8.86
CA LYS A 127 0.99 -4.30 10.17
C LYS A 127 0.34 -5.60 10.64
N VAL A 128 0.11 -6.54 9.74
CA VAL A 128 -0.29 -7.91 10.10
C VAL A 128 0.83 -8.60 10.88
N THR A 129 2.08 -8.38 10.48
CA THR A 129 3.25 -8.99 11.13
C THR A 129 3.66 -8.22 12.39
N GLY A 130 3.58 -6.89 12.36
CA GLY A 130 3.91 -6.02 13.50
C GLY A 130 4.22 -4.59 13.06
N GLU A 131 4.46 -3.71 14.02
CA GLU A 131 4.80 -2.31 13.76
C GLU A 131 6.27 -1.97 14.05
N ARG A 132 7.05 -2.91 14.62
CA ARG A 132 8.46 -2.72 14.99
C ARG A 132 9.25 -4.01 14.90
N THR A 133 10.53 -3.86 14.59
CA THR A 133 11.51 -4.95 14.58
C THR A 133 12.60 -4.69 15.62
N ASP A 134 13.04 -5.78 16.30
CA ASP A 134 14.08 -5.75 17.32
C ASP A 134 15.34 -6.46 16.78
N GLY A 135 16.06 -5.76 15.88
CA GLY A 135 17.33 -6.24 15.31
C GLY A 135 17.22 -7.25 14.18
N HIS A 136 16.10 -7.93 14.00
CA HIS A 136 15.88 -8.87 12.89
C HIS A 136 14.75 -8.40 11.99
N PRO A 137 14.93 -8.36 10.65
CA PRO A 137 13.86 -8.05 9.71
C PRO A 137 12.70 -9.04 9.81
N PHE A 138 11.49 -8.57 9.57
CA PHE A 138 10.33 -9.45 9.37
C PHE A 138 10.50 -10.29 8.12
N THR A 139 10.10 -11.54 8.21
CA THR A 139 10.02 -12.52 7.13
C THR A 139 8.59 -13.03 6.99
N GLU A 140 8.29 -13.78 5.94
CA GLU A 140 7.00 -14.44 5.76
C GLU A 140 6.67 -15.44 6.90
N ASN A 141 7.71 -15.97 7.55
CA ASN A 141 7.58 -16.92 8.66
C ASN A 141 7.41 -16.23 10.03
N THR A 142 7.56 -14.91 10.11
CA THR A 142 7.37 -14.18 11.37
C THR A 142 5.90 -14.27 11.80
N PRO A 143 5.61 -14.75 13.01
CA PRO A 143 4.24 -14.86 13.51
C PRO A 143 3.51 -13.52 13.48
N PRO A 144 2.26 -13.47 13.00
CA PRO A 144 1.48 -12.24 12.98
C PRO A 144 1.19 -11.70 14.38
N GLN A 145 1.49 -10.41 14.59
CA GLN A 145 1.26 -9.67 15.85
C GLN A 145 0.72 -8.27 15.55
N PRO A 146 -0.50 -8.13 14.98
CA PRO A 146 -1.07 -6.82 14.67
C PRO A 146 -1.40 -6.05 15.96
N GLU A 147 -1.03 -4.75 15.98
CA GLU A 147 -1.17 -3.87 17.15
C GLU A 147 -2.40 -2.95 17.08
N ASP A 148 -3.02 -2.77 15.89
CA ASP A 148 -4.19 -1.90 15.72
C ASP A 148 -5.35 -2.59 14.97
N ALA A 149 -6.54 -1.99 15.00
CA ALA A 149 -7.76 -2.52 14.38
C ALA A 149 -7.59 -2.75 12.87
N TYR A 150 -6.83 -1.91 12.20
CA TYR A 150 -6.51 -2.09 10.80
C TYR A 150 -5.66 -3.34 10.57
N GLY A 151 -4.56 -3.50 11.30
CA GLY A 151 -3.69 -4.67 11.19
C GLY A 151 -4.43 -5.97 11.47
N VAL A 152 -5.27 -5.98 12.54
CA VAL A 152 -6.12 -7.13 12.88
C VAL A 152 -7.11 -7.45 11.76
N SER A 153 -7.80 -6.44 11.22
CA SER A 153 -8.75 -6.65 10.13
C SER A 153 -8.09 -7.19 8.85
N LYS A 154 -6.86 -6.74 8.54
CA LYS A 154 -6.09 -7.28 7.40
C LYS A 154 -5.68 -8.72 7.64
N GLN A 155 -5.26 -9.09 8.85
CA GLN A 155 -4.96 -10.47 9.21
C GLN A 155 -6.19 -11.38 9.10
N GLU A 156 -7.33 -10.94 9.62
CA GLU A 156 -8.59 -11.68 9.51
C GLU A 156 -9.02 -11.85 8.05
N ALA A 157 -8.85 -10.81 7.22
CA ALA A 157 -9.12 -10.88 5.79
C ALA A 157 -8.19 -11.86 5.05
N GLU A 158 -6.88 -11.88 5.37
CA GLU A 158 -5.95 -12.89 4.84
C GLU A 158 -6.40 -14.30 5.21
N ARG A 159 -6.74 -14.54 6.48
CA ARG A 159 -7.21 -15.86 6.95
C ARG A 159 -8.51 -16.27 6.26
N ALA A 160 -9.46 -15.35 6.10
CA ALA A 160 -10.72 -15.61 5.41
C ALA A 160 -10.48 -15.99 3.94
N LEU A 161 -9.62 -15.23 3.23
CA LEU A 161 -9.27 -15.51 1.85
C LEU A 161 -8.60 -16.88 1.70
N LEU A 162 -7.56 -17.16 2.50
CA LEU A 162 -6.84 -18.43 2.45
C LEU A 162 -7.73 -19.63 2.80
N SER A 163 -8.62 -19.49 3.79
CA SER A 163 -9.57 -20.54 4.17
C SER A 163 -10.58 -20.84 3.07
N LEU A 164 -11.16 -19.79 2.45
CA LEU A 164 -12.14 -19.95 1.36
C LEU A 164 -11.56 -20.56 0.10
N THR A 165 -10.28 -20.38 -0.14
CA THR A 165 -9.64 -20.81 -1.40
C THR A 165 -8.82 -22.09 -1.26
N ARG A 166 -8.79 -22.71 -0.06
CA ARG A 166 -7.91 -23.86 0.24
C ARG A 166 -8.04 -24.99 -0.78
N ASP A 167 -9.25 -25.42 -1.05
CA ASP A 167 -9.55 -26.59 -1.90
C ASP A 167 -10.30 -26.17 -3.17
N THR A 168 -9.90 -25.05 -3.78
CA THR A 168 -10.53 -24.47 -4.96
C THR A 168 -9.49 -24.10 -6.02
N ASP A 169 -9.92 -23.77 -7.22
CA ASP A 169 -9.05 -23.32 -8.32
C ASP A 169 -8.64 -21.85 -8.21
N LEU A 170 -9.24 -21.07 -7.32
CA LEU A 170 -8.84 -19.68 -7.08
C LEU A 170 -7.51 -19.62 -6.34
N GLU A 171 -6.53 -18.99 -6.97
CA GLU A 171 -5.16 -18.84 -6.47
C GLU A 171 -4.98 -17.52 -5.70
N PRO A 172 -5.01 -17.51 -4.35
CA PRO A 172 -4.69 -16.30 -3.60
C PRO A 172 -3.18 -16.02 -3.62
N VAL A 173 -2.80 -14.74 -3.73
CA VAL A 173 -1.45 -14.24 -3.49
C VAL A 173 -1.55 -13.01 -2.62
N ILE A 174 -0.79 -12.95 -1.53
CA ILE A 174 -0.86 -11.88 -0.54
C ILE A 174 0.44 -11.09 -0.57
N LEU A 175 0.36 -9.76 -0.65
CA LEU A 175 1.51 -8.86 -0.50
C LEU A 175 1.36 -8.00 0.74
N ARG A 176 2.39 -7.95 1.58
CA ARG A 176 2.46 -7.14 2.80
C ARG A 176 3.51 -6.03 2.63
N PRO A 177 3.13 -4.86 2.11
CA PRO A 177 4.03 -3.71 2.00
C PRO A 177 4.22 -3.00 3.35
N PRO A 178 5.37 -2.32 3.54
CA PRO A 178 5.59 -1.34 4.60
C PRO A 178 4.95 0.01 4.25
N LEU A 179 5.54 1.12 4.71
CA LEU A 179 5.14 2.46 4.31
C LEU A 179 5.33 2.67 2.80
N VAL A 180 4.21 2.91 2.11
CA VAL A 180 4.20 3.20 0.67
C VAL A 180 4.32 4.70 0.46
N TYR A 181 5.20 5.13 -0.45
CA TYR A 181 5.37 6.53 -0.83
C TYR A 181 5.33 6.69 -2.36
N GLY A 182 5.10 7.91 -2.85
CA GLY A 182 5.00 8.19 -4.29
C GLY A 182 4.02 9.31 -4.61
N PRO A 183 3.85 9.68 -5.89
CA PRO A 183 2.86 10.66 -6.33
C PRO A 183 1.43 10.29 -5.92
N GLY A 184 0.74 11.17 -5.19
CA GLY A 184 -0.60 10.91 -4.66
C GLY A 184 -0.61 10.35 -3.23
N VAL A 185 0.54 10.25 -2.56
CA VAL A 185 0.65 9.80 -1.17
C VAL A 185 -0.17 10.68 -0.22
N LYS A 186 -0.72 10.05 0.82
CA LYS A 186 -1.55 10.69 1.84
C LYS A 186 -0.98 10.42 3.25
N GLY A 187 -1.68 10.89 4.26
CA GLY A 187 -1.40 10.56 5.66
C GLY A 187 -0.02 11.03 6.14
N ASN A 188 0.67 10.14 6.85
CA ASN A 188 1.91 10.50 7.56
C ASN A 188 3.05 10.94 6.63
N PHE A 189 3.22 10.29 5.48
CA PHE A 189 4.29 10.67 4.54
C PHE A 189 4.05 12.06 3.96
N LEU A 190 2.83 12.37 3.54
CA LEU A 190 2.48 13.72 3.09
C LEU A 190 2.69 14.76 4.19
N ARG A 191 2.38 14.43 5.45
CA ARG A 191 2.63 15.30 6.61
C ARG A 191 4.13 15.57 6.80
N LEU A 192 4.99 14.57 6.62
CA LEU A 192 6.45 14.74 6.64
C LEU A 192 6.90 15.70 5.52
N MET A 193 6.41 15.54 4.31
CA MET A 193 6.69 16.45 3.20
C MET A 193 6.26 17.90 3.52
N HIS A 194 5.10 18.10 4.11
CA HIS A 194 4.64 19.42 4.53
C HIS A 194 5.55 20.07 5.59
N TRP A 195 6.05 19.30 6.56
CA TRP A 195 6.99 19.82 7.56
C TRP A 195 8.31 20.23 6.92
N VAL A 196 8.83 19.39 6.03
CA VAL A 196 10.06 19.69 5.27
C VAL A 196 9.87 20.92 4.39
N ALA A 197 8.80 21.00 3.61
CA ALA A 197 8.51 22.13 2.72
C ALA A 197 8.41 23.47 3.47
N ARG A 198 7.90 23.45 4.71
CA ARG A 198 7.75 24.63 5.56
C ARG A 198 9.01 24.95 6.38
N GLY A 199 10.07 24.15 6.25
CA GLY A 199 11.30 24.33 7.00
C GLY A 199 11.11 24.21 8.53
N VAL A 200 10.16 23.37 8.98
CA VAL A 200 9.89 23.15 10.41
C VAL A 200 11.11 22.49 11.05
N PRO A 201 11.70 23.08 12.12
CA PRO A 201 12.77 22.42 12.86
C PRO A 201 12.25 21.14 13.54
N LEU A 202 12.91 20.01 13.31
CA LEU A 202 12.48 18.72 13.85
C LEU A 202 13.61 18.10 14.71
N PRO A 203 13.31 17.66 15.95
CA PRO A 203 14.28 17.11 16.88
C PRO A 203 14.59 15.64 16.60
N LEU A 204 14.88 15.29 15.34
CA LEU A 204 15.00 13.90 14.89
C LEU A 204 16.41 13.50 14.49
N ALA A 205 17.42 14.40 14.53
CA ALA A 205 18.76 14.09 14.03
C ALA A 205 19.47 12.94 14.78
N SER A 206 19.13 12.71 16.06
CA SER A 206 19.73 11.64 16.88
C SER A 206 19.08 10.27 16.70
N ILE A 207 18.03 10.13 15.86
CA ILE A 207 17.33 8.88 15.67
C ILE A 207 18.18 7.94 14.83
N ASN A 208 18.49 6.77 15.38
CA ASN A 208 19.24 5.70 14.68
C ASN A 208 18.35 4.47 14.51
N ASN A 209 17.33 4.59 13.68
CA ASN A 209 16.43 3.49 13.33
C ASN A 209 16.64 3.03 11.89
N ARG A 210 16.05 1.89 11.53
CA ARG A 210 16.04 1.35 10.17
C ARG A 210 14.60 1.06 9.76
N ARG A 211 14.19 1.62 8.63
CA ARG A 211 12.82 1.46 8.14
C ARG A 211 12.84 1.08 6.67
N SER A 212 12.21 -0.04 6.38
CA SER A 212 11.87 -0.39 5.01
C SER A 212 10.73 0.49 4.52
N VAL A 213 10.82 0.92 3.27
CA VAL A 213 9.79 1.67 2.55
C VAL A 213 9.60 1.05 1.17
N ILE A 214 8.50 1.39 0.49
CA ILE A 214 8.31 0.97 -0.90
C ILE A 214 7.73 2.10 -1.75
N TYR A 215 8.34 2.36 -2.89
CA TYR A 215 7.83 3.28 -3.89
C TYR A 215 6.61 2.67 -4.57
N ALA A 216 5.57 3.47 -4.79
CA ALA A 216 4.28 2.98 -5.25
C ALA A 216 4.32 2.29 -6.63
N ASP A 217 5.19 2.74 -7.54
CA ASP A 217 5.41 2.06 -8.84
C ASP A 217 6.13 0.73 -8.66
N ASN A 218 7.10 0.61 -7.73
CA ASN A 218 7.72 -0.66 -7.38
C ASN A 218 6.69 -1.64 -6.81
N LEU A 219 5.76 -1.14 -5.97
CA LEU A 219 4.66 -1.95 -5.44
C LEU A 219 3.70 -2.39 -6.55
N ALA A 220 3.40 -1.53 -7.53
CA ALA A 220 2.58 -1.89 -8.68
C ALA A 220 3.25 -2.99 -9.52
N ASP A 221 4.55 -2.88 -9.79
CA ASP A 221 5.31 -3.93 -10.49
C ASP A 221 5.34 -5.24 -9.67
N ALA A 222 5.44 -5.19 -8.33
CA ALA A 222 5.37 -6.38 -7.47
C ALA A 222 3.99 -7.07 -7.52
N LEU A 223 2.90 -6.29 -7.51
CA LEU A 223 1.53 -6.80 -7.66
C LEU A 223 1.35 -7.50 -9.01
N ILE A 224 1.89 -6.93 -10.09
CA ILE A 224 1.84 -7.52 -11.43
C ILE A 224 2.67 -8.81 -11.48
N ALA A 225 3.87 -8.84 -10.90
CA ALA A 225 4.68 -10.05 -10.80
C ALA A 225 3.95 -11.16 -10.04
N ALA A 226 3.27 -10.83 -8.94
CA ALA A 226 2.44 -11.76 -8.17
C ALA A 226 1.24 -12.29 -8.99
N ALA A 227 0.69 -11.48 -9.88
CA ALA A 227 -0.42 -11.88 -10.74
C ALA A 227 0.00 -12.84 -11.86
N THR A 228 1.22 -12.71 -12.38
CA THR A 228 1.67 -13.38 -13.61
C THR A 228 2.57 -14.58 -13.36
N SER A 229 3.36 -14.57 -12.29
CA SER A 229 4.30 -15.66 -12.00
C SER A 229 3.59 -16.98 -11.67
N PRO A 230 4.02 -18.11 -12.25
CA PRO A 230 3.51 -19.43 -11.89
C PRO A 230 3.96 -19.90 -10.49
N ALA A 231 4.99 -19.28 -9.91
CA ALA A 231 5.50 -19.62 -8.57
C ALA A 231 4.78 -18.86 -7.44
N ALA A 232 3.90 -17.89 -7.77
CA ALA A 232 3.22 -17.03 -6.80
C ALA A 232 2.04 -17.66 -6.05
N PRO A 233 1.23 -18.57 -6.64
CA PRO A 233 -0.01 -19.03 -6.03
C PRO A 233 0.11 -19.49 -4.59
N ARG A 234 -0.87 -19.09 -3.76
CA ARG A 234 -1.03 -19.49 -2.36
C ARG A 234 0.11 -19.05 -1.43
N LYS A 235 0.91 -18.07 -1.87
CA LYS A 235 2.02 -17.51 -1.08
C LYS A 235 1.71 -16.11 -0.57
N THR A 236 2.35 -15.79 0.55
CA THR A 236 2.44 -14.43 1.09
C THR A 236 3.85 -13.92 0.83
N TYR A 237 3.98 -12.67 0.43
CA TYR A 237 5.27 -12.01 0.22
C TYR A 237 5.34 -10.69 0.98
N LEU A 238 6.49 -10.44 1.58
CA LEU A 238 6.87 -9.14 2.09
C LEU A 238 7.58 -8.37 0.97
N VAL A 239 7.25 -7.09 0.79
CA VAL A 239 7.75 -6.28 -0.32
C VAL A 239 8.30 -4.94 0.16
N SER A 240 9.48 -4.56 -0.30
CA SER A 240 10.13 -3.28 0.00
C SER A 240 11.09 -2.89 -1.12
N ASP A 241 11.56 -1.64 -1.14
CA ASP A 241 12.59 -1.20 -2.10
C ASP A 241 13.97 -1.86 -1.86
N GLY A 242 14.12 -2.60 -0.75
CA GLY A 242 15.34 -3.35 -0.40
C GLY A 242 16.43 -2.50 0.25
N GLU A 243 16.21 -1.20 0.42
CA GLU A 243 17.07 -0.30 1.16
C GLU A 243 16.35 0.17 2.43
N ASP A 244 16.94 -0.11 3.60
CA ASP A 244 16.42 0.38 4.87
C ASP A 244 17.03 1.75 5.18
N VAL A 245 16.18 2.71 5.53
CA VAL A 245 16.58 4.08 5.79
C VAL A 245 16.27 4.50 7.22
N SER A 246 17.14 5.34 7.79
CA SER A 246 16.82 6.01 9.07
C SER A 246 15.83 7.15 8.84
N THR A 247 15.06 7.47 9.88
CA THR A 247 14.13 8.62 9.82
C THR A 247 14.87 9.92 9.48
N PRO A 248 16.04 10.26 10.07
CA PRO A 248 16.81 11.44 9.66
C PRO A 248 17.22 11.41 8.20
N TYR A 249 17.73 10.27 7.71
CA TYR A 249 18.15 10.13 6.31
C TYR A 249 16.97 10.30 5.35
N LEU A 250 15.82 9.70 5.66
CA LEU A 250 14.59 9.88 4.87
C LEU A 250 14.18 11.35 4.81
N MET A 251 14.21 12.07 5.95
CA MET A 251 13.85 13.49 6.00
C MET A 251 14.82 14.36 5.21
N GLN A 252 16.14 14.08 5.29
CA GLN A 252 17.17 14.77 4.50
C GLN A 252 16.98 14.49 3.00
N SER A 253 16.69 13.25 2.64
CA SER A 253 16.44 12.86 1.25
C SER A 253 15.17 13.52 0.67
N ILE A 254 14.09 13.63 1.47
CA ILE A 254 12.90 14.41 1.10
C ILE A 254 13.26 15.87 0.88
N ALA A 255 14.04 16.49 1.80
CA ALA A 255 14.45 17.88 1.70
C ALA A 255 15.31 18.12 0.44
N ALA A 256 16.25 17.23 0.14
CA ALA A 256 17.06 17.28 -1.07
C ALA A 256 16.20 17.17 -2.34
N ALA A 257 15.27 16.20 -2.39
CA ALA A 257 14.33 16.05 -3.51
C ALA A 257 13.43 17.29 -3.71
N MET A 258 13.03 17.93 -2.62
CA MET A 258 12.24 19.16 -2.61
C MET A 258 13.07 20.43 -2.81
N ARG A 259 14.42 20.34 -2.89
CA ARG A 259 15.35 21.47 -3.02
C ARG A 259 15.22 22.50 -1.89
N VAL A 260 14.99 22.01 -0.67
CA VAL A 260 14.92 22.83 0.55
C VAL A 260 15.93 22.36 1.59
N HIS A 261 16.28 23.22 2.57
CA HIS A 261 17.18 22.83 3.64
C HIS A 261 16.46 22.01 4.69
N SER A 262 17.04 20.86 5.03
CA SER A 262 16.59 20.07 6.18
C SER A 262 16.97 20.77 7.50
N ARG A 263 15.99 21.00 8.37
CA ARG A 263 16.20 21.61 9.69
C ARG A 263 16.07 20.55 10.81
N LEU A 264 16.93 19.54 10.73
CA LEU A 264 16.98 18.52 11.79
C LEU A 264 18.01 18.94 12.85
N PHE A 265 17.66 18.78 14.13
CA PHE A 265 18.58 18.98 15.24
C PHE A 265 18.58 17.77 16.19
N ALA A 266 19.68 17.62 16.93
CA ALA A 266 19.86 16.52 17.86
C ALA A 266 19.00 16.74 19.12
N CYS A 267 18.28 15.69 19.53
CA CYS A 267 17.53 15.65 20.77
C CYS A 267 17.63 14.24 21.36
N PRO A 268 17.95 14.07 22.64
CA PRO A 268 17.95 12.77 23.28
C PRO A 268 16.59 12.09 23.16
N SER A 269 16.59 10.81 22.82
CA SER A 269 15.36 10.03 22.60
C SER A 269 14.43 10.01 23.82
N ALA A 270 15.00 10.03 25.03
CA ALA A 270 14.22 10.11 26.27
C ALA A 270 13.40 11.41 26.37
N LEU A 271 13.99 12.55 26.00
CA LEU A 271 13.29 13.84 25.99
C LEU A 271 12.20 13.89 24.91
N LEU A 272 12.48 13.31 23.74
CA LEU A 272 11.48 13.18 22.67
C LEU A 272 10.28 12.37 23.13
N MET A 273 10.51 11.24 23.77
CA MET A 273 9.45 10.38 24.27
C MET A 273 8.67 11.03 25.42
N ALA A 274 9.33 11.71 26.34
CA ALA A 274 8.69 12.45 27.41
C ALA A 274 7.77 13.56 26.86
N GLY A 275 8.28 14.40 25.96
CA GLY A 275 7.50 15.44 25.30
C GLY A 275 6.31 14.90 24.49
N ALA A 276 6.51 13.80 23.76
CA ALA A 276 5.46 13.15 23.02
C ALA A 276 4.37 12.57 23.94
N THR A 277 4.74 12.05 25.10
CA THR A 277 3.79 11.54 26.11
C THR A 277 2.91 12.67 26.67
N VAL A 278 3.52 13.79 27.02
CA VAL A 278 2.78 14.97 27.51
C VAL A 278 1.79 15.51 26.46
N LEU A 279 2.18 15.45 25.19
CA LEU A 279 1.35 15.90 24.06
C LEU A 279 0.33 14.84 23.56
N GLY A 280 0.23 13.67 24.21
CA GLY A 280 -0.63 12.56 23.76
C GLY A 280 -0.22 11.94 22.43
N LYS A 281 1.04 12.17 21.97
CA LYS A 281 1.55 11.71 20.65
C LYS A 281 2.59 10.59 20.76
N ARG A 282 2.56 9.86 21.87
CA ARG A 282 3.54 8.81 22.17
C ARG A 282 3.63 7.77 21.06
N GLU A 283 2.49 7.27 20.56
CA GLU A 283 2.48 6.25 19.50
C GLU A 283 2.99 6.77 18.15
N GLU A 284 2.66 8.02 17.81
CA GLU A 284 3.22 8.65 16.60
C GLU A 284 4.75 8.77 16.69
N MET A 285 5.27 9.15 17.85
CA MET A 285 6.70 9.26 18.09
C MET A 285 7.37 7.89 18.06
N ARG A 286 6.77 6.86 18.68
CA ARG A 286 7.27 5.47 18.62
C ARG A 286 7.38 4.97 17.17
N ARG A 287 6.41 5.30 16.31
CA ARG A 287 6.45 4.96 14.89
C ARG A 287 7.54 5.70 14.14
N LEU A 288 7.85 6.94 14.50
CA LEU A 288 8.93 7.73 13.88
C LEU A 288 10.32 7.28 14.31
N THR A 289 10.47 6.84 15.56
CA THR A 289 11.76 6.47 16.16
C THR A 289 12.08 4.99 16.11
N GLY A 290 11.08 4.13 15.97
CA GLY A 290 11.23 2.68 15.93
C GLY A 290 11.72 2.16 14.58
N SER A 291 12.43 1.03 14.60
CA SER A 291 12.80 0.29 13.39
C SER A 291 11.66 -0.58 12.90
N LEU A 292 11.55 -0.73 11.59
CA LEU A 292 10.69 -1.69 10.92
C LEU A 292 11.37 -2.16 9.64
N GLN A 293 11.98 -3.31 9.68
CA GLN A 293 12.75 -3.88 8.59
C GLN A 293 12.05 -5.09 8.00
N ILE A 294 12.17 -5.26 6.69
CA ILE A 294 11.54 -6.33 5.92
C ILE A 294 12.59 -7.04 5.09
N ASP A 295 12.63 -8.36 5.18
CA ASP A 295 13.33 -9.20 4.23
C ASP A 295 12.42 -9.49 3.02
N ASN A 296 12.78 -8.96 1.86
CA ASN A 296 12.08 -9.15 0.60
C ASN A 296 12.74 -10.20 -0.31
N SER A 297 13.60 -11.05 0.24
CA SER A 297 14.35 -12.05 -0.53
C SER A 297 13.45 -13.09 -1.18
N SER A 298 12.34 -13.46 -0.54
CA SER A 298 11.39 -14.45 -1.06
C SER A 298 10.74 -14.02 -2.37
N ILE A 299 10.21 -12.80 -2.44
CA ILE A 299 9.59 -12.31 -3.70
C ILE A 299 10.63 -12.18 -4.82
N ARG A 300 11.87 -11.77 -4.48
CA ARG A 300 12.97 -11.66 -5.46
C ARG A 300 13.34 -13.03 -6.03
N ARG A 301 13.50 -14.02 -5.16
CA ARG A 301 13.87 -15.39 -5.55
C ARG A 301 12.76 -16.08 -6.33
N ASP A 302 11.52 -16.02 -5.85
CA ASP A 302 10.41 -16.81 -6.38
C ASP A 302 9.81 -16.17 -7.65
N LEU A 303 9.71 -14.84 -7.69
CA LEU A 303 9.06 -14.12 -8.79
C LEU A 303 10.05 -13.42 -9.73
N GLY A 304 11.34 -13.41 -9.40
CA GLY A 304 12.34 -12.64 -10.15
C GLY A 304 12.13 -11.12 -10.06
N TRP A 305 11.25 -10.67 -9.16
CA TRP A 305 10.94 -9.26 -9.01
C TRP A 305 12.07 -8.51 -8.32
N ASN A 306 12.42 -7.34 -8.85
CA ASN A 306 13.33 -6.39 -8.23
C ASN A 306 12.74 -4.99 -8.35
N PRO A 307 12.92 -4.12 -7.33
CA PRO A 307 12.47 -2.74 -7.41
C PRO A 307 13.18 -2.02 -8.56
N ARG A 308 12.39 -1.41 -9.45
CA ARG A 308 12.89 -0.69 -10.63
C ARG A 308 13.43 0.69 -10.29
N PHE A 309 12.84 1.32 -9.28
CA PHE A 309 13.22 2.65 -8.83
C PHE A 309 13.93 2.57 -7.48
N GLN A 310 15.04 3.29 -7.36
CA GLN A 310 15.71 3.52 -6.09
C GLN A 310 15.00 4.61 -5.29
N LEU A 311 15.25 4.68 -3.98
CA LEU A 311 14.62 5.64 -3.06
C LEU A 311 14.67 7.09 -3.59
N LEU A 312 15.86 7.56 -3.98
CA LEU A 312 16.03 8.95 -4.42
C LEU A 312 15.26 9.28 -5.69
N GLN A 313 15.13 8.32 -6.61
CA GLN A 313 14.31 8.48 -7.83
C GLN A 313 12.83 8.60 -7.49
N GLY A 314 12.32 7.71 -6.62
CA GLY A 314 10.94 7.77 -6.16
C GLY A 314 10.63 9.06 -5.39
N LEU A 315 11.56 9.53 -4.55
CA LEU A 315 11.42 10.79 -3.83
C LEU A 315 11.42 12.00 -4.77
N ALA A 316 12.24 12.01 -5.82
CA ALA A 316 12.24 13.09 -6.80
C ALA A 316 10.89 13.22 -7.51
N GLN A 317 10.30 12.10 -7.96
CA GLN A 317 8.97 12.09 -8.57
C GLN A 317 7.87 12.50 -7.58
N THR A 318 8.00 12.07 -6.32
CA THR A 318 7.05 12.44 -5.26
C THR A 318 7.12 13.94 -4.94
N ALA A 319 8.32 14.53 -4.92
CA ALA A 319 8.52 15.96 -4.72
C ALA A 319 7.96 16.79 -5.89
N GLN A 320 8.17 16.34 -7.13
CA GLN A 320 7.58 16.98 -8.31
C GLN A 320 6.05 16.99 -8.24
N TRP A 321 5.44 15.84 -7.92
CA TRP A 321 4.01 15.75 -7.69
C TRP A 321 3.56 16.66 -6.55
N TYR A 322 4.29 16.70 -5.43
CA TYR A 322 3.92 17.56 -4.31
C TYR A 322 3.78 19.03 -4.75
N TYR A 323 4.76 19.58 -5.46
CA TYR A 323 4.70 20.96 -5.93
C TYR A 323 3.63 21.21 -7.00
N SER A 324 3.25 20.21 -7.78
CA SER A 324 2.11 20.33 -8.70
C SER A 324 0.76 20.44 -7.98
N GLN A 325 0.64 19.86 -6.79
CA GLN A 325 -0.57 19.91 -5.97
C GLN A 325 -0.57 21.07 -4.96
N PHE A 326 0.61 21.45 -4.48
CA PHE A 326 0.81 22.47 -3.43
C PHE A 326 1.86 23.48 -3.93
N PRO A 327 1.52 24.33 -4.91
CA PRO A 327 2.47 25.33 -5.41
C PRO A 327 2.92 26.23 -4.28
N ALA A 328 4.23 26.55 -4.23
CA ALA A 328 4.74 27.53 -3.30
C ALA A 328 3.96 28.83 -3.49
N LYS A 329 3.46 29.42 -2.41
CA LYS A 329 2.88 30.76 -2.52
C LYS A 329 3.98 31.67 -3.04
N SER A 330 3.78 32.27 -4.23
CA SER A 330 4.64 33.33 -4.70
C SER A 330 4.61 34.43 -3.64
N ASN A 331 5.75 34.66 -2.96
CA ASN A 331 5.91 35.88 -2.18
C ASN A 331 5.89 37.05 -3.20
N THR A 332 4.71 37.59 -3.42
CA THR A 332 4.53 38.93 -3.97
C THR A 332 4.61 39.92 -2.82
#